data_0ce2eed7d891ada082599bf5a92e0418
#
_entry.id   0ce2eed7d891ada082599bf5a92e0418
#
_cell.length_a   1.000
_cell.length_b   1.000
_cell.length_c   1.000
_cell.angle_alpha   90.00
_cell.angle_beta   90.00
_cell.angle_gamma   90.00
#
_symmetry.space_group_name_H-M   'P 1'
#
loop_
_entity.id
_entity.type
_entity.pdbx_description
1 polymer ?
#
loop_
_entity_poly.entity_id
_entity_poly.type
_entity_poly.pdbx_seq_one_letter_code
_entity_poly.pdbx_strand_id
1 'polypeptide(L)'
;MPYPPLVPETEVKRRLLETLAASRERERELENLCDDAPSPAPERWTAKDHLAHLAHWRRYAADVLAAVHAGNPTPGADDVDGVNAEVQAANQERSAAEVKKAAQASYAELAAAIEDCSEDELLRPRQGRDGAVWEVVPPNGHLHLGEHLGFWHDAQGDEGAAEEAQLWTRDVHEAAFTDPKSLAFGAYNLGCYYARSGRAADAIPHIRRSFELHPDLKDWARTDKDLDGIRDEPEAHAILA
;
A
#
# COMPACT_ATOMS: atom_id res chain seq x y z
N MET A 1 -26.06 -15.76 6.70
CA MET A 1 -26.56 -15.13 5.47
C MET A 1 -25.45 -15.26 4.44
N PRO A 2 -25.71 -15.64 3.19
CA PRO A 2 -24.67 -15.62 2.19
C PRO A 2 -24.23 -14.17 1.98
N TYR A 3 -22.94 -13.94 1.96
CA TYR A 3 -22.35 -12.65 1.59
C TYR A 3 -22.88 -12.20 0.21
N PRO A 4 -23.13 -10.89 0.01
CA PRO A 4 -23.45 -10.40 -1.32
C PRO A 4 -22.32 -10.80 -2.27
N PRO A 5 -22.63 -11.04 -3.55
CA PRO A 5 -21.60 -11.45 -4.50
C PRO A 5 -20.50 -10.37 -4.53
N LEU A 6 -19.27 -10.84 -4.38
CA LEU A 6 -18.07 -10.08 -4.71
C LEU A 6 -18.30 -9.30 -6.01
N VAL A 7 -17.68 -8.14 -6.14
CA VAL A 7 -17.61 -7.32 -7.35
C VAL A 7 -17.83 -8.16 -8.61
N PRO A 8 -18.71 -7.73 -9.55
CA PRO A 8 -18.91 -8.48 -10.78
C PRO A 8 -17.57 -8.86 -11.40
N GLU A 9 -17.37 -10.14 -11.65
CA GLU A 9 -16.11 -10.78 -12.08
C GLU A 9 -15.40 -10.11 -13.28
N THR A 10 -16.09 -9.19 -13.96
CA THR A 10 -15.60 -8.54 -15.20
C THR A 10 -14.96 -7.17 -14.99
N GLU A 11 -14.70 -6.74 -13.76
CA GLU A 11 -14.26 -5.36 -13.50
C GLU A 11 -12.97 -5.21 -12.67
N VAL A 12 -12.40 -6.28 -12.13
CA VAL A 12 -11.19 -6.18 -11.26
C VAL A 12 -10.02 -5.58 -12.02
N LYS A 13 -9.74 -6.09 -13.21
CA LYS A 13 -8.67 -5.58 -14.08
C LYS A 13 -8.77 -4.07 -14.33
N ARG A 14 -9.97 -3.60 -14.72
CA ARG A 14 -10.20 -2.18 -14.98
C ARG A 14 -9.94 -1.33 -13.72
N ARG A 15 -10.43 -1.77 -12.56
CA ARG A 15 -10.26 -1.07 -11.29
C ARG A 15 -8.79 -1.00 -10.86
N LEU A 16 -8.04 -2.08 -11.04
CA LEU A 16 -6.60 -2.09 -10.78
C LEU A 16 -5.86 -1.08 -11.67
N LEU A 17 -6.18 -1.02 -12.96
CA LEU A 17 -5.57 -0.07 -13.89
C LEU A 17 -5.95 1.38 -13.57
N GLU A 18 -7.19 1.63 -13.17
CA GLU A 18 -7.66 2.96 -12.74
C GLU A 18 -6.93 3.44 -11.47
N THR A 19 -6.81 2.59 -10.44
CA THR A 19 -6.07 2.94 -9.22
C THR A 19 -4.58 3.12 -9.50
N LEU A 20 -4.01 2.33 -10.41
CA LEU A 20 -2.61 2.46 -10.81
C LEU A 20 -2.37 3.79 -11.57
N ALA A 21 -3.30 4.20 -12.43
CA ALA A 21 -3.22 5.48 -13.13
C ALA A 21 -3.32 6.67 -12.16
N ALA A 22 -4.23 6.61 -11.17
CA ALA A 22 -4.34 7.61 -10.12
C ALA A 22 -3.06 7.70 -9.29
N SER A 23 -2.45 6.56 -8.95
CA SER A 23 -1.18 6.49 -8.22
C SER A 23 -0.05 7.14 -9.01
N ARG A 24 0.05 6.87 -10.30
CA ARG A 24 1.08 7.45 -11.15
C ARG A 24 0.99 8.99 -11.20
N GLU A 25 -0.22 9.52 -11.28
CA GLU A 25 -0.42 10.97 -11.27
C GLU A 25 -0.01 11.57 -9.92
N ARG A 26 -0.39 10.92 -8.82
CA ARG A 26 -0.07 11.39 -7.47
C ARG A 26 1.43 11.28 -7.14
N GLU A 27 2.12 10.24 -7.60
CA GLU A 27 3.56 10.05 -7.36
C GLU A 27 4.43 11.14 -8.00
N ARG A 28 3.91 11.91 -8.95
CA ARG A 28 4.63 13.09 -9.51
C ARG A 28 5.04 14.10 -8.45
N GLU A 29 4.37 14.12 -7.32
CA GLU A 29 4.76 14.93 -6.18
C GLU A 29 6.17 14.54 -5.69
N LEU A 30 6.41 13.25 -5.42
CA LEU A 30 7.74 12.75 -5.05
C LEU A 30 8.74 12.90 -6.20
N GLU A 31 8.32 12.67 -7.46
CA GLU A 31 9.19 12.86 -8.62
C GLU A 31 9.70 14.31 -8.72
N ASN A 32 8.85 15.30 -8.44
CA ASN A 32 9.23 16.72 -8.49
C ASN A 32 10.19 17.11 -7.37
N LEU A 33 10.11 16.44 -6.22
CA LEU A 33 10.96 16.68 -5.05
C LEU A 33 12.24 15.82 -5.06
N CYS A 34 12.33 14.82 -5.94
CA CYS A 34 13.45 13.91 -6.03
C CYS A 34 14.67 14.60 -6.66
N ASP A 35 15.76 14.66 -5.93
CA ASP A 35 17.07 15.20 -6.32
C ASP A 35 18.19 14.21 -5.99
N ASP A 36 19.44 14.60 -6.23
CA ASP A 36 20.63 13.79 -5.99
C ASP A 36 21.17 13.91 -4.56
N ALA A 37 20.46 14.59 -3.65
CA ALA A 37 20.89 14.69 -2.26
C ALA A 37 20.92 13.30 -1.61
N PRO A 38 21.99 12.96 -0.87
CA PRO A 38 22.07 11.71 -0.14
C PRO A 38 21.10 11.71 1.05
N SER A 39 20.64 10.53 1.45
CA SER A 39 19.85 10.37 2.68
C SER A 39 20.69 10.86 3.87
N PRO A 40 20.16 11.73 4.72
CA PRO A 40 20.93 12.30 5.85
C PRO A 40 21.21 11.25 6.94
N ALA A 41 20.40 10.20 7.03
CA ALA A 41 20.56 9.04 7.89
C ALA A 41 19.72 7.88 7.33
N PRO A 42 20.02 6.61 7.68
CA PRO A 42 19.31 5.44 7.15
C PRO A 42 17.79 5.48 7.39
N GLU A 43 17.36 6.05 8.52
CA GLU A 43 15.96 6.20 8.91
C GLU A 43 15.29 7.46 8.35
N ARG A 44 16.04 8.34 7.68
CA ARG A 44 15.54 9.60 7.12
C ARG A 44 15.55 9.53 5.60
N TRP A 45 14.51 9.00 5.05
CA TRP A 45 14.38 8.80 3.62
C TRP A 45 14.17 10.11 2.86
N THR A 46 14.86 10.22 1.73
CA THR A 46 14.64 11.27 0.73
C THR A 46 13.49 10.89 -0.21
N ALA A 47 13.00 11.84 -1.00
CA ALA A 47 12.05 11.53 -2.07
C ALA A 47 12.60 10.47 -3.05
N LYS A 48 13.92 10.46 -3.26
CA LYS A 48 14.61 9.45 -4.07
C LYS A 48 14.50 8.05 -3.46
N ASP A 49 14.67 7.91 -2.15
CA ASP A 49 14.55 6.63 -1.45
C ASP A 49 13.10 6.10 -1.51
N HIS A 50 12.12 6.95 -1.26
CA HIS A 50 10.70 6.59 -1.38
C HIS A 50 10.37 6.11 -2.80
N LEU A 51 10.78 6.83 -3.86
CA LEU A 51 10.53 6.42 -5.23
C LEU A 51 11.19 5.09 -5.59
N ALA A 52 12.44 4.87 -5.15
CA ALA A 52 13.15 3.63 -5.41
C ALA A 52 12.47 2.42 -4.76
N HIS A 53 12.03 2.59 -3.51
CA HIS A 53 11.31 1.59 -2.75
C HIS A 53 9.95 1.26 -3.38
N LEU A 54 9.15 2.27 -3.68
CA LEU A 54 7.85 2.09 -4.34
C LEU A 54 8.00 1.38 -5.70
N ALA A 55 9.03 1.73 -6.48
CA ALA A 55 9.31 1.07 -7.76
C ALA A 55 9.67 -0.41 -7.59
N HIS A 56 10.43 -0.76 -6.54
CA HIS A 56 10.78 -2.15 -6.24
C HIS A 56 9.52 -2.98 -5.96
N TRP A 57 8.67 -2.52 -5.06
CA TRP A 57 7.48 -3.27 -4.67
C TRP A 57 6.42 -3.35 -5.77
N ARG A 58 6.33 -2.34 -6.65
CA ARG A 58 5.50 -2.46 -7.86
C ARG A 58 6.00 -3.55 -8.79
N ARG A 59 7.33 -3.69 -8.97
CA ARG A 59 7.91 -4.78 -9.75
C ARG A 59 7.65 -6.14 -9.13
N TYR A 60 7.79 -6.24 -7.80
CA TYR A 60 7.41 -7.46 -7.10
C TYR A 60 5.95 -7.86 -7.41
N ALA A 61 5.01 -6.92 -7.38
CA ALA A 61 3.62 -7.21 -7.75
C ALA A 61 3.50 -7.64 -9.22
N ALA A 62 4.21 -6.98 -10.14
CA ALA A 62 4.25 -7.37 -11.55
C ALA A 62 4.81 -8.78 -11.74
N ASP A 63 5.90 -9.13 -11.04
CA ASP A 63 6.51 -10.47 -11.08
C ASP A 63 5.56 -11.56 -10.55
N VAL A 64 4.80 -11.26 -9.49
CA VAL A 64 3.76 -12.17 -8.97
C VAL A 64 2.69 -12.42 -10.04
N LEU A 65 2.18 -11.37 -10.68
CA LEU A 65 1.17 -11.50 -11.73
C LEU A 65 1.71 -12.25 -12.96
N ALA A 66 2.91 -11.92 -13.41
CA ALA A 66 3.56 -12.61 -14.53
C ALA A 66 3.79 -14.09 -14.24
N ALA A 67 4.19 -14.44 -13.01
CA ALA A 67 4.34 -15.84 -12.60
C ALA A 67 2.99 -16.59 -12.63
N VAL A 68 1.91 -15.97 -12.14
CA VAL A 68 0.56 -16.55 -12.22
C VAL A 68 0.12 -16.78 -13.65
N HIS A 69 0.29 -15.79 -14.52
CA HIS A 69 -0.06 -15.88 -15.94
C HIS A 69 0.72 -16.99 -16.65
N ALA A 70 2.01 -17.13 -16.35
CA ALA A 70 2.86 -18.19 -16.89
C ALA A 70 2.65 -19.58 -16.26
N GLY A 71 1.81 -19.69 -15.20
CA GLY A 71 1.62 -20.93 -14.45
C GLY A 71 2.83 -21.36 -13.60
N ASN A 72 3.70 -20.41 -13.26
CA ASN A 72 4.90 -20.61 -12.46
C ASN A 72 4.63 -20.35 -10.95
N PRO A 73 5.50 -20.86 -10.04
CA PRO A 73 5.49 -20.46 -8.64
C PRO A 73 5.69 -18.94 -8.50
N THR A 74 4.90 -18.31 -7.62
CA THR A 74 5.03 -16.88 -7.34
C THR A 74 6.24 -16.58 -6.45
N PRO A 75 6.92 -15.44 -6.65
CA PRO A 75 8.00 -15.02 -5.76
C PRO A 75 7.48 -14.82 -4.33
N GLY A 76 8.30 -15.16 -3.34
CA GLY A 76 8.07 -14.87 -1.93
C GLY A 76 8.56 -13.47 -1.54
N ALA A 77 8.10 -12.98 -0.39
CA ALA A 77 8.62 -11.78 0.25
C ALA A 77 8.73 -12.06 1.77
N ASP A 78 9.68 -12.94 2.13
CA ASP A 78 9.76 -13.44 3.51
C ASP A 78 10.64 -12.57 4.42
N ASP A 79 11.57 -11.79 3.84
CA ASP A 79 12.45 -10.84 4.54
C ASP A 79 12.25 -9.42 3.99
N VAL A 80 11.12 -8.82 4.33
CA VAL A 80 10.76 -7.47 3.85
C VAL A 80 11.76 -6.42 4.33
N ASP A 81 12.20 -6.48 5.58
CA ASP A 81 13.13 -5.51 6.15
C ASP A 81 14.51 -5.59 5.50
N GLY A 82 15.02 -6.82 5.27
CA GLY A 82 16.27 -7.04 4.55
C GLY A 82 16.20 -6.52 3.12
N VAL A 83 15.12 -6.82 2.40
CA VAL A 83 14.90 -6.32 1.04
C VAL A 83 14.84 -4.79 1.02
N ASN A 84 14.13 -4.16 1.95
CA ASN A 84 14.05 -2.71 2.05
C ASN A 84 15.43 -2.06 2.26
N ALA A 85 16.25 -2.64 3.14
CA ALA A 85 17.61 -2.16 3.38
C ALA A 85 18.52 -2.32 2.14
N GLU A 86 18.42 -3.43 1.43
CA GLU A 86 19.15 -3.66 0.17
C GLU A 86 18.72 -2.67 -0.92
N VAL A 87 17.42 -2.44 -1.10
CA VAL A 87 16.88 -1.47 -2.07
C VAL A 87 17.39 -0.07 -1.76
N GLN A 88 17.33 0.35 -0.49
CA GLN A 88 17.85 1.65 -0.08
C GLN A 88 19.36 1.76 -0.36
N ALA A 89 20.15 0.80 0.05
CA ALA A 89 21.61 0.79 -0.17
C ALA A 89 21.96 0.85 -1.67
N ALA A 90 21.30 0.05 -2.51
CA ALA A 90 21.54 0.02 -3.94
C ALA A 90 21.20 1.35 -4.64
N ASN A 91 20.29 2.15 -4.06
CA ASN A 91 19.87 3.41 -4.65
C ASN A 91 20.68 4.63 -4.20
N GLN A 92 21.58 4.48 -3.21
CA GLN A 92 22.42 5.59 -2.74
C GLN A 92 23.29 6.19 -3.86
N GLU A 93 23.85 5.33 -4.72
CA GLU A 93 24.75 5.73 -5.82
C GLU A 93 24.01 6.08 -7.13
N ARG A 94 22.71 5.84 -7.21
CA ARG A 94 21.92 6.14 -8.40
C ARG A 94 21.54 7.61 -8.43
N SER A 95 21.58 8.20 -9.63
CA SER A 95 21.08 9.56 -9.86
C SER A 95 19.54 9.62 -9.71
N ALA A 96 19.04 10.81 -9.35
CA ALA A 96 17.62 11.09 -9.31
C ALA A 96 16.93 10.78 -10.67
N ALA A 97 17.62 11.08 -11.78
CA ALA A 97 17.11 10.79 -13.12
C ALA A 97 16.91 9.27 -13.36
N GLU A 98 17.86 8.43 -12.92
CA GLU A 98 17.77 6.98 -13.04
C GLU A 98 16.67 6.42 -12.14
N VAL A 99 16.50 6.95 -10.93
CA VAL A 99 15.44 6.52 -10.02
C VAL A 99 14.06 6.91 -10.55
N LYS A 100 13.87 8.16 -11.01
CA LYS A 100 12.61 8.59 -11.66
C LYS A 100 12.26 7.74 -12.85
N LYS A 101 13.23 7.45 -13.73
CA LYS A 101 13.02 6.57 -14.88
C LYS A 101 12.61 5.17 -14.46
N ALA A 102 13.23 4.62 -13.42
CA ALA A 102 12.88 3.30 -12.89
C ALA A 102 11.49 3.27 -12.24
N ALA A 103 11.10 4.33 -11.53
CA ALA A 103 9.76 4.48 -10.95
C ALA A 103 8.70 4.53 -12.05
N GLN A 104 8.91 5.35 -13.08
CA GLN A 104 7.99 5.42 -14.23
C GLN A 104 7.89 4.08 -14.99
N ALA A 105 9.00 3.37 -15.19
CA ALA A 105 9.01 2.07 -15.84
C ALA A 105 8.22 1.02 -15.04
N SER A 106 8.31 1.01 -13.71
CA SER A 106 7.60 0.06 -12.85
C SER A 106 6.08 0.17 -12.96
N TYR A 107 5.53 1.35 -13.26
CA TYR A 107 4.10 1.51 -13.56
C TYR A 107 3.71 0.82 -14.86
N ALA A 108 4.52 0.96 -15.91
CA ALA A 108 4.25 0.31 -17.19
C ALA A 108 4.38 -1.22 -17.07
N GLU A 109 5.38 -1.68 -16.32
CA GLU A 109 5.60 -3.10 -16.04
C GLU A 109 4.40 -3.71 -15.28
N LEU A 110 3.92 -3.05 -14.23
CA LEU A 110 2.76 -3.53 -13.46
C LEU A 110 1.47 -3.44 -14.28
N ALA A 111 1.26 -2.37 -15.05
CA ALA A 111 0.08 -2.24 -15.92
C ALA A 111 0.05 -3.37 -16.97
N ALA A 112 1.18 -3.65 -17.62
CA ALA A 112 1.28 -4.75 -18.59
C ALA A 112 0.97 -6.11 -17.94
N ALA A 113 1.52 -6.38 -16.75
CA ALA A 113 1.25 -7.62 -16.03
C ALA A 113 -0.24 -7.76 -15.62
N ILE A 114 -0.91 -6.66 -15.28
CA ILE A 114 -2.37 -6.66 -15.03
C ILE A 114 -3.13 -6.93 -16.34
N GLU A 115 -2.73 -6.30 -17.45
CA GLU A 115 -3.37 -6.48 -18.76
C GLU A 115 -3.22 -7.90 -19.29
N ASP A 116 -2.08 -8.54 -19.09
CA ASP A 116 -1.79 -9.90 -19.54
C ASP A 116 -2.60 -10.96 -18.77
N CYS A 117 -2.90 -10.74 -17.49
CA CYS A 117 -3.74 -11.65 -16.71
C CYS A 117 -5.20 -11.61 -17.21
N SER A 118 -5.86 -12.77 -17.26
CA SER A 118 -7.32 -12.84 -17.36
C SER A 118 -8.00 -12.48 -16.03
N GLU A 119 -9.30 -12.11 -16.06
CA GLU A 119 -10.08 -11.92 -14.83
C GLU A 119 -10.07 -13.18 -13.95
N ASP A 120 -10.21 -14.36 -14.55
CA ASP A 120 -10.15 -15.63 -13.84
C ASP A 120 -8.82 -15.85 -13.12
N GLU A 121 -7.69 -15.44 -13.70
CA GLU A 121 -6.38 -15.51 -13.07
C GLU A 121 -6.26 -14.54 -11.92
N LEU A 122 -6.78 -13.33 -12.06
CA LEU A 122 -6.78 -12.32 -11.01
C LEU A 122 -7.63 -12.75 -9.81
N LEU A 123 -8.74 -13.44 -10.04
CA LEU A 123 -9.67 -13.90 -9.01
C LEU A 123 -9.25 -15.21 -8.34
N ARG A 124 -8.26 -15.94 -8.86
CA ARG A 124 -7.78 -17.18 -8.24
C ARG A 124 -7.24 -16.93 -6.83
N PRO A 125 -7.42 -17.90 -5.92
CA PRO A 125 -6.72 -17.87 -4.63
C PRO A 125 -5.20 -17.82 -4.82
N ARG A 126 -4.53 -17.01 -4.01
CA ARG A 126 -3.04 -16.96 -4.00
C ARG A 126 -2.48 -18.24 -3.41
N GLN A 127 -1.46 -18.80 -4.05
CA GLN A 127 -0.76 -19.96 -3.54
C GLN A 127 0.00 -19.63 -2.24
N GLY A 128 -0.31 -20.36 -1.15
CA GLY A 128 0.37 -20.20 0.14
C GLY A 128 0.05 -18.90 0.91
N ARG A 129 -0.96 -18.16 0.49
CA ARG A 129 -1.44 -16.93 1.17
C ARG A 129 -2.96 -16.82 1.07
N ASP A 130 -3.56 -16.12 2.02
CA ASP A 130 -4.98 -15.79 1.96
C ASP A 130 -5.26 -14.74 0.89
N GLY A 131 -6.48 -14.81 0.33
CA GLY A 131 -6.99 -13.85 -0.65
C GLY A 131 -6.74 -14.24 -2.09
N ALA A 132 -7.19 -13.39 -3.01
CA ALA A 132 -7.06 -13.56 -4.45
C ALA A 132 -5.75 -12.98 -4.99
N VAL A 133 -5.37 -13.38 -6.20
CA VAL A 133 -4.15 -12.91 -6.87
C VAL A 133 -4.14 -11.40 -7.03
N TRP A 134 -5.26 -10.78 -7.41
CA TRP A 134 -5.36 -9.32 -7.60
C TRP A 134 -5.03 -8.51 -6.33
N GLU A 135 -5.23 -9.09 -5.14
CA GLU A 135 -4.97 -8.41 -3.87
C GLU A 135 -3.48 -8.08 -3.63
N VAL A 136 -2.58 -8.56 -4.50
CA VAL A 136 -1.18 -8.13 -4.47
C VAL A 136 -0.98 -6.70 -4.96
N VAL A 137 -1.89 -6.18 -5.79
CA VAL A 137 -1.69 -4.88 -6.46
C VAL A 137 -1.95 -3.68 -5.53
N PRO A 138 -3.09 -3.57 -4.80
CA PRO A 138 -3.34 -2.42 -3.94
C PRO A 138 -2.23 -2.11 -2.92
N PRO A 139 -1.70 -3.09 -2.13
CA PRO A 139 -0.64 -2.83 -1.16
C PRO A 139 0.74 -2.55 -1.78
N ASN A 140 0.91 -2.73 -3.08
CA ASN A 140 2.13 -2.38 -3.81
C ASN A 140 1.89 -1.23 -4.81
N GLY A 141 0.69 -0.67 -4.84
CA GLY A 141 0.23 0.44 -5.67
C GLY A 141 -0.17 1.65 -4.83
N HIS A 142 -1.45 2.02 -4.93
CA HIS A 142 -1.97 3.24 -4.31
C HIS A 142 -1.93 3.26 -2.78
N LEU A 143 -2.16 2.13 -2.10
CA LEU A 143 -2.07 2.07 -0.63
C LEU A 143 -0.64 2.36 -0.18
N HIS A 144 0.35 1.72 -0.81
CA HIS A 144 1.76 1.92 -0.52
C HIS A 144 2.23 3.34 -0.82
N LEU A 145 1.80 3.91 -1.96
CA LEU A 145 2.12 5.28 -2.29
C LEU A 145 1.59 6.27 -1.26
N GLY A 146 0.33 6.11 -0.84
CA GLY A 146 -0.26 6.99 0.15
C GLY A 146 0.45 6.94 1.50
N GLU A 147 0.86 5.76 1.94
CA GLU A 147 1.66 5.59 3.15
C GLU A 147 3.01 6.34 3.04
N HIS A 148 3.72 6.17 1.92
CA HIS A 148 5.01 6.83 1.71
C HIS A 148 4.91 8.34 1.50
N LEU A 149 3.84 8.85 0.91
CA LEU A 149 3.56 10.29 0.89
C LEU A 149 3.29 10.81 2.31
N GLY A 150 2.51 10.08 3.11
CA GLY A 150 2.32 10.43 4.53
C GLY A 150 3.63 10.50 5.28
N PHE A 151 4.50 9.48 5.20
CA PHE A 151 5.82 9.49 5.83
C PHE A 151 6.71 10.65 5.36
N TRP A 152 6.68 10.94 4.05
CA TRP A 152 7.43 12.07 3.50
C TRP A 152 6.98 13.39 4.10
N HIS A 153 5.68 13.68 4.10
CA HIS A 153 5.14 14.93 4.62
C HIS A 153 5.31 15.07 6.13
N ASP A 154 5.10 14.00 6.89
CA ASP A 154 5.36 13.98 8.34
C ASP A 154 6.83 14.29 8.63
N ALA A 155 7.77 13.75 7.86
CA ALA A 155 9.19 14.06 8.00
C ALA A 155 9.56 15.52 7.67
N GLN A 156 8.72 16.21 6.86
CA GLN A 156 8.84 17.66 6.59
C GLN A 156 8.09 18.52 7.62
N GLY A 157 7.33 17.92 8.54
CA GLY A 157 6.47 18.62 9.50
C GLY A 157 5.18 19.18 8.89
N ASP A 158 4.77 18.67 7.74
CA ASP A 158 3.52 19.04 7.06
C ASP A 158 2.42 18.00 7.33
N GLU A 159 1.88 18.05 8.55
CA GLU A 159 0.80 17.13 8.99
C GLU A 159 -0.45 17.24 8.11
N GLY A 160 -0.73 18.44 7.57
CA GLY A 160 -1.89 18.65 6.71
C GLY A 160 -1.76 17.91 5.37
N ALA A 161 -0.60 17.98 4.74
CA ALA A 161 -0.34 17.24 3.51
C ALA A 161 -0.22 15.73 3.76
N ALA A 162 0.31 15.31 4.91
CA ALA A 162 0.34 13.91 5.31
C ALA A 162 -1.09 13.34 5.44
N GLU A 163 -1.98 14.03 6.16
CA GLU A 163 -3.38 13.63 6.30
C GLU A 163 -4.10 13.60 4.94
N GLU A 164 -3.89 14.61 4.10
CA GLU A 164 -4.49 14.67 2.76
C GLU A 164 -4.07 13.47 1.90
N ALA A 165 -2.80 13.04 1.97
CA ALA A 165 -2.33 11.86 1.26
C ALA A 165 -3.06 10.58 1.73
N GLN A 166 -3.30 10.41 3.02
CA GLN A 166 -4.03 9.27 3.57
C GLN A 166 -5.52 9.30 3.18
N LEU A 167 -6.15 10.47 3.22
CA LEU A 167 -7.54 10.64 2.78
C LEU A 167 -7.69 10.35 1.28
N TRP A 168 -6.78 10.86 0.45
CA TRP A 168 -6.72 10.52 -0.97
C TRP A 168 -6.61 9.01 -1.21
N THR A 169 -5.73 8.35 -0.45
CA THR A 169 -5.53 6.90 -0.55
C THR A 169 -6.80 6.12 -0.25
N ARG A 170 -7.50 6.47 0.84
CA ARG A 170 -8.79 5.89 1.20
C ARG A 170 -9.80 6.12 0.08
N ASP A 171 -9.94 7.35 -0.40
CA ASP A 171 -10.95 7.71 -1.40
C ASP A 171 -10.74 6.95 -2.72
N VAL A 172 -9.48 6.83 -3.19
CA VAL A 172 -9.14 6.04 -4.37
C VAL A 172 -9.45 4.56 -4.15
N HIS A 173 -9.14 4.03 -2.96
CA HIS A 173 -9.36 2.63 -2.63
C HIS A 173 -10.87 2.31 -2.56
N GLU A 174 -11.65 3.08 -1.81
CA GLU A 174 -13.08 2.87 -1.63
C GLU A 174 -13.89 3.12 -2.92
N ALA A 175 -13.43 4.00 -3.81
CA ALA A 175 -14.04 4.19 -5.12
C ALA A 175 -13.85 2.97 -6.04
N ALA A 176 -12.72 2.28 -5.90
CA ALA A 176 -12.41 1.11 -6.72
C ALA A 176 -12.93 -0.21 -6.13
N PHE A 177 -12.83 -0.40 -4.82
CA PHE A 177 -13.10 -1.66 -4.14
C PHE A 177 -14.17 -1.47 -3.08
N THR A 178 -15.33 -2.08 -3.29
CA THR A 178 -16.52 -1.89 -2.44
C THR A 178 -16.88 -3.13 -1.61
N ASP A 179 -16.10 -4.20 -1.70
CA ASP A 179 -16.30 -5.37 -0.87
C ASP A 179 -15.89 -5.09 0.59
N PRO A 180 -16.53 -5.77 1.58
CA PRO A 180 -16.28 -5.48 2.99
C PRO A 180 -14.83 -5.61 3.43
N LYS A 181 -14.08 -6.58 2.87
CA LYS A 181 -12.67 -6.79 3.22
C LYS A 181 -11.81 -5.64 2.76
N SER A 182 -11.96 -5.21 1.51
CA SER A 182 -11.23 -4.05 0.95
C SER A 182 -11.54 -2.77 1.72
N LEU A 183 -12.82 -2.49 1.99
CA LEU A 183 -13.22 -1.32 2.81
C LEU A 183 -12.67 -1.39 4.23
N ALA A 184 -12.54 -2.60 4.81
CA ALA A 184 -11.93 -2.77 6.12
C ALA A 184 -10.45 -2.37 6.12
N PHE A 185 -9.69 -2.78 5.10
CA PHE A 185 -8.28 -2.40 4.99
C PHE A 185 -8.09 -0.90 4.77
N GLY A 186 -8.91 -0.26 3.95
CA GLY A 186 -8.89 1.21 3.77
C GLY A 186 -9.13 1.95 5.09
N ALA A 187 -10.14 1.53 5.85
CA ALA A 187 -10.43 2.09 7.16
C ALA A 187 -9.29 1.81 8.16
N TYR A 188 -8.74 0.58 8.18
CA TYR A 188 -7.66 0.19 9.06
C TYR A 188 -6.41 1.06 8.85
N ASN A 189 -5.95 1.22 7.61
CA ASN A 189 -4.77 2.01 7.28
C ASN A 189 -4.92 3.48 7.71
N LEU A 190 -6.09 4.08 7.48
CA LEU A 190 -6.36 5.44 7.95
C LEU A 190 -6.37 5.53 9.49
N GLY A 191 -6.91 4.52 10.16
CA GLY A 191 -6.85 4.39 11.62
C GLY A 191 -5.42 4.28 12.13
N CYS A 192 -4.56 3.50 11.48
CA CYS A 192 -3.13 3.38 11.80
C CYS A 192 -2.40 4.72 11.65
N TYR A 193 -2.67 5.46 10.57
CA TYR A 193 -2.11 6.80 10.38
C TYR A 193 -2.43 7.72 11.58
N TYR A 194 -3.69 7.83 11.96
CA TYR A 194 -4.09 8.64 13.11
C TYR A 194 -3.50 8.14 14.43
N ALA A 195 -3.39 6.81 14.59
CA ALA A 195 -2.81 6.22 15.80
C ALA A 195 -1.32 6.55 15.94
N ARG A 196 -0.52 6.45 14.86
CA ARG A 196 0.89 6.87 14.84
C ARG A 196 1.06 8.35 15.17
N SER A 197 0.12 9.18 14.76
CA SER A 197 0.09 10.61 15.07
C SER A 197 -0.42 10.94 16.49
N GLY A 198 -0.73 9.92 17.32
CA GLY A 198 -1.30 10.10 18.66
C GLY A 198 -2.73 10.66 18.68
N ARG A 199 -3.42 10.66 17.57
CA ARG A 199 -4.79 11.20 17.39
C ARG A 199 -5.84 10.12 17.65
N ALA A 200 -5.93 9.65 18.91
CA ALA A 200 -6.80 8.55 19.29
C ALA A 200 -8.28 8.77 18.93
N ALA A 201 -8.78 9.99 19.12
CA ALA A 201 -10.17 10.32 18.81
C ALA A 201 -10.51 10.15 17.31
N ASP A 202 -9.54 10.39 16.43
CA ASP A 202 -9.69 10.20 14.99
C ASP A 202 -9.44 8.73 14.60
N ALA A 203 -8.47 8.05 15.23
CA ALA A 203 -8.11 6.67 14.94
C ALA A 203 -9.21 5.66 15.28
N ILE A 204 -9.77 5.75 16.50
CA ILE A 204 -10.69 4.76 17.06
C ILE A 204 -11.93 4.48 16.19
N PRO A 205 -12.62 5.49 15.62
CA PRO A 205 -13.74 5.25 14.71
C PRO A 205 -13.36 4.42 13.47
N HIS A 206 -12.19 4.65 12.90
CA HIS A 206 -11.70 3.93 11.73
C HIS A 206 -11.32 2.48 12.06
N ILE A 207 -10.61 2.25 13.15
CA ILE A 207 -10.27 0.90 13.64
C ILE A 207 -11.54 0.11 13.96
N ARG A 208 -12.51 0.72 14.65
CA ARG A 208 -13.81 0.07 14.92
C ARG A 208 -14.51 -0.31 13.62
N ARG A 209 -14.57 0.61 12.66
CA ARG A 209 -15.18 0.37 11.35
C ARG A 209 -14.51 -0.78 10.60
N SER A 210 -13.18 -0.88 10.66
CA SER A 210 -12.45 -1.99 10.03
C SER A 210 -12.83 -3.33 10.63
N PHE A 211 -12.96 -3.45 11.96
CA PHE A 211 -13.36 -4.68 12.63
C PHE A 211 -14.83 -5.06 12.41
N GLU A 212 -15.71 -4.08 12.23
CA GLU A 212 -17.11 -4.34 11.84
C GLU A 212 -17.20 -4.96 10.46
N LEU A 213 -16.34 -4.53 9.53
CA LEU A 213 -16.31 -5.01 8.16
C LEU A 213 -15.52 -6.34 8.02
N HIS A 214 -14.44 -6.51 8.77
CA HIS A 214 -13.57 -7.67 8.73
C HIS A 214 -13.03 -8.00 10.13
N PRO A 215 -13.78 -8.81 10.92
CA PRO A 215 -13.43 -9.10 12.31
C PRO A 215 -12.05 -9.74 12.53
N ASP A 216 -11.54 -10.49 11.55
CA ASP A 216 -10.25 -11.18 11.65
C ASP A 216 -9.06 -10.21 11.76
N LEU A 217 -9.23 -8.93 11.37
CA LEU A 217 -8.22 -7.90 11.57
C LEU A 217 -7.89 -7.64 13.04
N LYS A 218 -8.77 -7.99 13.98
CA LYS A 218 -8.51 -7.87 15.42
C LYS A 218 -7.28 -8.66 15.86
N ASP A 219 -7.10 -9.87 15.34
CA ASP A 219 -5.98 -10.71 15.74
C ASP A 219 -4.64 -10.08 15.29
N TRP A 220 -4.60 -9.49 14.11
CA TRP A 220 -3.43 -8.75 13.64
C TRP A 220 -3.21 -7.45 14.44
N ALA A 221 -4.26 -6.67 14.67
CA ALA A 221 -4.20 -5.39 15.39
C ALA A 221 -3.61 -5.50 16.81
N ARG A 222 -3.71 -6.67 17.44
CA ARG A 222 -3.15 -6.90 18.78
C ARG A 222 -1.64 -6.70 18.85
N THR A 223 -0.92 -6.97 17.76
CA THR A 223 0.54 -6.89 17.69
C THR A 223 1.04 -5.83 16.74
N ASP A 224 0.14 -5.11 16.10
CA ASP A 224 0.47 -4.06 15.15
C ASP A 224 1.04 -2.83 15.86
N LYS A 225 2.29 -2.51 15.58
CA LYS A 225 3.02 -1.38 16.18
C LYS A 225 2.43 -0.01 15.80
N ASP A 226 1.74 0.07 14.67
CA ASP A 226 1.10 1.31 14.25
C ASP A 226 0.03 1.78 15.22
N LEU A 227 -0.52 0.87 16.02
CA LEU A 227 -1.52 1.17 17.04
C LEU A 227 -0.93 1.49 18.42
N ASP A 228 0.40 1.41 18.59
CA ASP A 228 1.03 1.62 19.92
C ASP A 228 0.73 3.01 20.50
N GLY A 229 0.60 4.02 19.65
CA GLY A 229 0.28 5.39 20.07
C GLY A 229 -1.08 5.57 20.73
N ILE A 230 -1.98 4.58 20.61
CA ILE A 230 -3.34 4.64 21.16
C ILE A 230 -3.70 3.48 22.08
N ARG A 231 -2.82 2.48 22.28
CA ARG A 231 -3.15 1.26 23.04
C ARG A 231 -3.58 1.52 24.47
N ASP A 232 -3.00 2.53 25.11
CA ASP A 232 -3.28 2.88 26.50
C ASP A 232 -4.58 3.69 26.66
N GLU A 233 -5.20 4.12 25.57
CA GLU A 233 -6.48 4.80 25.61
C GLU A 233 -7.61 3.81 25.97
N PRO A 234 -8.47 4.11 26.95
CA PRO A 234 -9.49 3.17 27.44
C PRO A 234 -10.41 2.63 26.32
N GLU A 235 -10.76 3.47 25.37
CA GLU A 235 -11.64 3.10 24.25
C GLU A 235 -10.91 2.23 23.23
N ALA A 236 -9.63 2.52 22.93
CA ALA A 236 -8.80 1.68 22.07
C ALA A 236 -8.57 0.31 22.70
N HIS A 237 -8.25 0.27 24.00
CA HIS A 237 -8.11 -0.97 24.74
C HIS A 237 -9.37 -1.84 24.63
N ALA A 238 -10.55 -1.25 24.74
CA ALA A 238 -11.82 -1.98 24.67
C ALA A 238 -12.09 -2.60 23.26
N ILE A 239 -11.66 -1.97 22.18
CA ILE A 239 -11.87 -2.49 20.82
C ILE A 239 -10.78 -3.46 20.37
N LEU A 240 -9.57 -3.39 20.96
CA LEU A 240 -8.43 -4.27 20.69
C LEU A 240 -8.42 -5.55 21.54
N ALA A 241 -9.17 -5.56 22.65
CA ALA A 241 -9.39 -6.76 23.48
C ALA A 241 -10.25 -7.79 22.73
#